data_3bee839353f6d4211e089a7984d2f6aa
#
_entry.id   3bee839353f6d4211e089a7984d2f6aa
#
_cell.length_a   1.000
_cell.length_b   1.000
_cell.length_c   1.000
_cell.angle_alpha   90.00
_cell.angle_beta   90.00
_cell.angle_gamma   90.00
#
_symmetry.space_group_name_H-M   'P 1'
#
loop_
_entity.id
_entity.type
_entity.pdbx_description
1 polymer ?
#
loop_
_entity_poly.entity_id
_entity_poly.type
_entity_poly.pdbx_seq_one_letter_code
_entity_poly.pdbx_strand_id
1 'polypeptide(L)'
;MKNLLFIFALAIASCFQVDAQVITLVPDETYGQGNDWAKIFDTYYDTVGGCPYGLRKQLVVFDDGKAIVSHATRNKYSLFDSNGKFLKDITLYFANKGKKPRNLQPVEGKLGNLYFTRANNTGDIYLFDDKGLITKELKIKYQALEMLALDDHHIAIFGGTSWTSKWRHFVSILDTKTGKEKILCDSFENANTDIKSKGYYIYTENRRDEMKGHWQIAKVNDRLIVSNPIDGLVRTYDFSGNKISEKRLDWGPQNLSVEEQIALQNDRIQNLKDELPNVTDERILPKYKELISYYEKGNQHIKEPINMGWFTMAIKGNDDNILFFGDAEEAGKNTFHVYSVAKGQSISESSFQCEDYDLALTKKRFVCHNGFYYGVQVLKNCDGIPLRLVRFRAK
;
A
#
# COMPACT_ATOMS: atom_id res chain seq x y z
N MET A 1 18.17 -48.80 -17.84
CA MET A 1 17.58 -48.18 -16.62
C MET A 1 18.07 -46.77 -16.32
N LYS A 2 19.33 -46.39 -16.55
CA LYS A 2 19.80 -45.02 -16.28
C LYS A 2 19.17 -43.94 -17.16
N ASN A 3 18.81 -44.22 -18.41
CA ASN A 3 18.19 -43.26 -19.30
C ASN A 3 16.69 -43.02 -19.05
N LEU A 4 15.99 -43.99 -18.42
CA LEU A 4 14.58 -43.81 -18.03
C LEU A 4 14.42 -42.87 -16.82
N LEU A 5 15.37 -42.93 -15.88
CA LEU A 5 15.38 -42.02 -14.72
C LEU A 5 15.65 -40.54 -15.10
N PHE A 6 16.45 -40.32 -16.17
CA PHE A 6 16.73 -38.95 -16.64
C PHE A 6 15.54 -38.34 -17.36
N ILE A 7 14.76 -39.12 -18.11
CA ILE A 7 13.54 -38.68 -18.77
C ILE A 7 12.43 -38.38 -17.73
N PHE A 8 12.34 -39.18 -16.68
CA PHE A 8 11.39 -38.94 -15.59
C PHE A 8 11.75 -37.67 -14.74
N ALA A 9 13.03 -37.40 -14.53
CA ALA A 9 13.49 -36.19 -13.83
C ALA A 9 13.24 -34.93 -14.69
N LEU A 10 13.42 -35.00 -16.02
CA LEU A 10 13.09 -33.90 -16.91
C LEU A 10 11.56 -33.68 -17.03
N ALA A 11 10.75 -34.76 -17.04
CA ALA A 11 9.30 -34.65 -17.07
C ALA A 11 8.70 -34.06 -15.76
N ILE A 12 9.34 -34.32 -14.62
CA ILE A 12 8.93 -33.73 -13.33
C ILE A 12 9.37 -32.26 -13.24
N ALA A 13 10.53 -31.88 -13.81
CA ALA A 13 10.98 -30.50 -13.85
C ALA A 13 10.15 -29.61 -14.80
N SER A 14 9.51 -30.18 -15.82
CA SER A 14 8.64 -29.44 -16.74
C SER A 14 7.19 -29.26 -16.23
N CYS A 15 6.81 -29.89 -15.12
CA CYS A 15 5.45 -29.79 -14.59
C CYS A 15 5.21 -28.64 -13.60
N PHE A 16 6.22 -27.78 -13.33
CA PHE A 16 6.08 -26.66 -12.39
C PHE A 16 6.47 -25.28 -12.92
N GLN A 17 6.47 -25.10 -14.23
CA GLN A 17 6.31 -23.74 -14.76
C GLN A 17 4.82 -23.40 -14.67
N VAL A 18 4.41 -22.80 -13.57
CA VAL A 18 3.15 -22.07 -13.53
C VAL A 18 3.40 -20.84 -14.40
N ASP A 19 2.95 -20.90 -15.66
CA ASP A 19 2.96 -19.74 -16.53
C ASP A 19 2.17 -18.63 -15.82
N ALA A 20 2.79 -17.48 -15.63
CA ALA A 20 2.15 -16.33 -14.98
C ALA A 20 0.88 -15.97 -15.76
N GLN A 21 -0.26 -16.07 -15.11
CA GLN A 21 -1.55 -15.77 -15.74
C GLN A 21 -1.73 -14.27 -15.89
N VAL A 22 -1.98 -13.80 -17.11
CA VAL A 22 -2.35 -12.39 -17.33
C VAL A 22 -3.85 -12.23 -17.13
N ILE A 23 -4.23 -11.41 -16.15
CA ILE A 23 -5.63 -11.05 -15.85
C ILE A 23 -5.94 -9.75 -16.58
N THR A 24 -6.76 -9.82 -17.61
CA THR A 24 -7.23 -8.63 -18.34
C THR A 24 -8.37 -7.98 -17.57
N LEU A 25 -8.16 -6.73 -17.17
CA LEU A 25 -9.17 -5.90 -16.51
C LEU A 25 -9.94 -5.09 -17.55
N VAL A 26 -11.25 -5.32 -17.60
CA VAL A 26 -12.17 -4.63 -18.50
C VAL A 26 -13.02 -3.66 -17.69
N PRO A 27 -13.03 -2.37 -18.02
CA PRO A 27 -13.84 -1.39 -17.31
C PRO A 27 -15.33 -1.69 -17.48
N ASP A 28 -16.09 -1.45 -16.40
CA ASP A 28 -17.55 -1.47 -16.43
C ASP A 28 -18.03 -0.07 -16.84
N GLU A 29 -18.42 0.06 -18.10
CA GLU A 29 -18.83 1.34 -18.70
C GLU A 29 -20.06 1.99 -18.04
N THR A 30 -20.85 1.20 -17.31
CA THR A 30 -22.02 1.70 -16.59
C THR A 30 -21.66 2.31 -15.23
N TYR A 31 -20.50 1.96 -14.68
CA TYR A 31 -20.08 2.42 -13.37
C TYR A 31 -19.63 3.90 -13.39
N GLY A 32 -20.33 4.73 -12.64
CA GLY A 32 -20.07 6.17 -12.60
C GLY A 32 -20.46 6.94 -13.85
N GLN A 33 -21.32 6.34 -14.71
CA GLN A 33 -21.83 7.00 -15.89
C GLN A 33 -22.53 8.32 -15.53
N GLY A 34 -22.26 9.38 -16.32
CA GLY A 34 -22.83 10.72 -16.11
C GLY A 34 -22.13 11.57 -15.04
N ASN A 35 -21.05 11.08 -14.41
CA ASN A 35 -20.24 11.91 -13.55
C ASN A 35 -19.38 12.89 -14.35
N ASP A 36 -19.30 14.13 -13.87
CA ASP A 36 -18.30 15.11 -14.30
C ASP A 36 -16.99 14.86 -13.53
N TRP A 37 -16.16 13.95 -14.04
CA TRP A 37 -14.91 13.55 -13.39
C TRP A 37 -13.93 14.71 -13.23
N ALA A 38 -13.94 15.66 -14.17
CA ALA A 38 -13.11 16.85 -14.12
C ALA A 38 -13.45 17.73 -12.92
N LYS A 39 -14.72 17.84 -12.60
CA LYS A 39 -15.22 18.60 -11.45
C LYS A 39 -15.01 17.87 -10.13
N ILE A 40 -15.18 16.53 -10.11
CA ILE A 40 -15.03 15.71 -8.91
C ILE A 40 -13.56 15.60 -8.52
N PHE A 41 -12.72 15.27 -9.50
CA PHE A 41 -11.29 15.05 -9.34
C PHE A 41 -10.48 16.22 -9.88
N ASP A 42 -10.88 17.44 -9.57
CA ASP A 42 -10.12 18.64 -9.89
C ASP A 42 -8.61 18.38 -9.70
N THR A 43 -7.92 18.16 -10.83
CA THR A 43 -6.51 17.82 -10.84
C THR A 43 -5.71 19.09 -10.76
N TYR A 44 -5.36 19.47 -9.57
CA TYR A 44 -4.21 20.31 -9.40
C TYR A 44 -2.97 19.45 -9.66
N TYR A 45 -2.42 19.51 -10.87
CA TYR A 45 -1.08 19.04 -11.16
C TYR A 45 -0.10 20.00 -10.50
N ASP A 46 0.23 19.73 -9.26
CA ASP A 46 1.40 20.36 -8.67
C ASP A 46 2.62 19.60 -9.20
N THR A 47 3.30 20.22 -10.15
CA THR A 47 4.49 19.67 -10.82
C THR A 47 5.76 19.83 -10.00
N VAL A 48 5.69 20.02 -8.69
CA VAL A 48 6.87 20.01 -7.85
C VAL A 48 7.43 18.58 -7.79
N GLY A 49 8.51 18.34 -8.53
CA GLY A 49 9.22 17.07 -8.56
C GLY A 49 8.69 16.02 -9.53
N GLY A 50 7.99 16.42 -10.60
CA GLY A 50 7.58 15.49 -11.67
C GLY A 50 6.49 14.47 -11.29
N CYS A 51 6.08 14.42 -10.03
CA CYS A 51 5.03 13.53 -9.55
C CYS A 51 3.69 14.28 -9.50
N PRO A 52 2.69 13.91 -10.31
CA PRO A 52 1.38 14.55 -10.22
C PRO A 52 0.77 14.28 -8.84
N TYR A 53 0.70 15.29 -7.98
CA TYR A 53 0.09 15.22 -6.63
C TYR A 53 -1.36 14.72 -6.64
N GLY A 54 -2.06 14.88 -7.76
CA GLY A 54 -3.39 14.29 -7.98
C GLY A 54 -3.44 12.77 -7.84
N LEU A 55 -2.32 12.08 -7.91
CA LEU A 55 -2.22 10.64 -7.78
C LEU A 55 -2.23 10.11 -6.32
N ARG A 56 -2.22 10.95 -5.31
CA ARG A 56 -2.27 10.53 -3.88
C ARG A 56 -3.68 10.29 -3.35
N LYS A 57 -4.66 10.03 -4.21
CA LYS A 57 -6.03 9.76 -3.79
C LYS A 57 -6.14 8.35 -3.23
N GLN A 58 -6.85 8.20 -2.13
CA GLN A 58 -7.08 6.89 -1.48
C GLN A 58 -8.52 6.48 -1.65
N LEU A 59 -8.73 5.23 -1.97
CA LEU A 59 -10.02 4.60 -2.23
C LEU A 59 -10.35 3.60 -1.12
N VAL A 60 -11.56 3.69 -0.59
CA VAL A 60 -12.18 2.66 0.24
C VAL A 60 -13.50 2.28 -0.39
N VAL A 61 -13.74 0.97 -0.54
CA VAL A 61 -15.03 0.40 -0.96
C VAL A 61 -15.62 -0.33 0.26
N PHE A 62 -16.89 -0.05 0.57
CA PHE A 62 -17.60 -0.60 1.72
C PHE A 62 -18.41 -1.84 1.32
N ASP A 63 -18.86 -2.61 2.32
CA ASP A 63 -19.64 -3.83 2.10
C ASP A 63 -20.97 -3.60 1.34
N ASP A 64 -21.55 -2.40 1.43
CA ASP A 64 -22.73 -1.98 0.67
C ASP A 64 -22.41 -1.51 -0.78
N GLY A 65 -21.18 -1.64 -1.21
CA GLY A 65 -20.70 -1.25 -2.54
C GLY A 65 -20.46 0.25 -2.74
N LYS A 66 -20.77 1.08 -1.75
CA LYS A 66 -20.42 2.50 -1.79
C LYS A 66 -18.92 2.67 -1.72
N ALA A 67 -18.43 3.79 -2.26
CA ALA A 67 -17.02 4.11 -2.25
C ALA A 67 -16.76 5.52 -1.73
N ILE A 68 -15.65 5.68 -1.02
CA ILE A 68 -15.10 7.00 -0.68
C ILE A 68 -13.73 7.15 -1.33
N VAL A 69 -13.52 8.28 -1.99
CA VAL A 69 -12.21 8.71 -2.48
C VAL A 69 -11.75 9.92 -1.67
N SER A 70 -10.62 9.77 -1.02
CA SER A 70 -9.99 10.84 -0.23
C SER A 70 -9.03 11.65 -1.09
N HIS A 71 -9.13 12.97 -1.01
CA HIS A 71 -8.30 13.92 -1.78
C HIS A 71 -7.12 14.39 -0.92
N ALA A 72 -5.91 14.13 -1.36
CA ALA A 72 -4.70 14.36 -0.56
C ALA A 72 -4.47 15.81 -0.10
N THR A 73 -4.99 16.79 -0.84
CA THR A 73 -4.68 18.20 -0.62
C THR A 73 -5.80 19.02 0.01
N ARG A 74 -7.03 18.46 0.17
CA ARG A 74 -8.20 19.30 0.46
C ARG A 74 -9.00 18.94 1.71
N ASN A 75 -8.59 17.96 2.53
CA ASN A 75 -9.44 17.42 3.60
C ASN A 75 -10.87 17.12 3.11
N LYS A 76 -10.98 16.70 1.84
CA LYS A 76 -12.19 16.46 1.11
C LYS A 76 -12.33 14.98 0.83
N TYR A 77 -13.50 14.45 1.05
CA TYR A 77 -13.85 13.06 0.80
C TYR A 77 -15.04 13.01 -0.15
N SER A 78 -14.86 12.45 -1.33
CA SER A 78 -15.97 12.29 -2.31
C SER A 78 -16.63 10.93 -2.10
N LEU A 79 -17.94 10.95 -1.81
CA LEU A 79 -18.78 9.78 -1.59
C LEU A 79 -19.48 9.40 -2.90
N PHE A 80 -19.46 8.12 -3.23
CA PHE A 80 -20.12 7.51 -4.39
C PHE A 80 -21.09 6.42 -3.95
N ASP A 81 -22.17 6.21 -4.66
CA ASP A 81 -23.07 5.07 -4.47
C ASP A 81 -22.47 3.75 -5.01
N SER A 82 -23.20 2.66 -4.89
CA SER A 82 -22.78 1.33 -5.36
C SER A 82 -22.66 1.21 -6.88
N ASN A 83 -23.22 2.15 -7.63
CA ASN A 83 -23.09 2.27 -9.09
C ASN A 83 -21.99 3.25 -9.51
N GLY A 84 -21.23 3.78 -8.55
CA GLY A 84 -20.16 4.74 -8.80
C GLY A 84 -20.66 6.15 -9.08
N LYS A 85 -21.95 6.45 -8.92
CA LYS A 85 -22.48 7.80 -9.08
C LYS A 85 -22.04 8.68 -7.92
N PHE A 86 -21.50 9.84 -8.24
CA PHE A 86 -21.13 10.84 -7.24
C PHE A 86 -22.36 11.32 -6.47
N LEU A 87 -22.28 11.24 -5.14
CA LEU A 87 -23.34 11.67 -4.24
C LEU A 87 -23.07 13.06 -3.69
N LYS A 88 -21.93 13.23 -3.06
CA LYS A 88 -21.54 14.49 -2.39
C LYS A 88 -20.08 14.48 -1.96
N ASP A 89 -19.58 15.66 -1.65
CA ASP A 89 -18.35 15.84 -0.90
C ASP A 89 -18.66 15.93 0.59
N ILE A 90 -17.79 15.32 1.41
CA ILE A 90 -17.85 15.36 2.86
C ILE A 90 -16.67 16.21 3.36
N THR A 91 -16.96 17.21 4.18
CA THR A 91 -15.96 18.00 4.91
C THR A 91 -16.18 17.81 6.41
N LEU A 92 -15.12 17.49 7.15
CA LEU A 92 -15.24 17.20 8.57
C LEU A 92 -15.36 18.46 9.42
N TYR A 93 -16.20 18.37 10.44
CA TYR A 93 -16.36 19.44 11.44
C TYR A 93 -16.70 18.88 12.82
N PHE A 94 -16.40 19.65 13.86
CA PHE A 94 -16.86 19.40 15.22
C PHE A 94 -18.15 20.18 15.50
N ALA A 95 -19.03 19.65 16.34
CA ALA A 95 -20.21 20.37 16.81
C ALA A 95 -19.85 21.71 17.46
N ASN A 96 -18.72 21.76 18.17
CA ASN A 96 -18.16 23.03 18.66
C ASN A 96 -17.43 23.76 17.53
N LYS A 97 -18.04 24.86 17.05
CA LYS A 97 -17.54 25.67 15.93
C LYS A 97 -16.13 26.26 16.13
N GLY A 98 -15.64 26.34 17.36
CA GLY A 98 -14.28 26.82 17.68
C GLY A 98 -13.18 25.77 17.40
N LYS A 99 -13.53 24.49 17.31
CA LYS A 99 -12.58 23.39 17.06
C LYS A 99 -12.64 23.00 15.58
N LYS A 100 -11.49 22.97 14.92
CA LYS A 100 -11.37 22.48 13.54
C LYS A 100 -10.47 21.26 13.48
N PRO A 101 -10.83 20.21 12.74
CA PRO A 101 -9.93 19.09 12.51
C PRO A 101 -8.73 19.58 11.70
N ARG A 102 -7.53 19.11 12.05
CA ARG A 102 -6.28 19.52 11.40
C ARG A 102 -5.56 18.31 10.83
N ASN A 103 -4.88 18.50 9.70
CA ASN A 103 -3.99 17.51 9.11
C ASN A 103 -4.65 16.12 8.99
N LEU A 104 -5.85 16.09 8.42
CA LEU A 104 -6.60 14.85 8.23
C LEU A 104 -5.91 13.93 7.23
N GLN A 105 -5.90 12.67 7.57
CA GLN A 105 -5.53 11.60 6.66
C GLN A 105 -6.75 11.11 5.86
N PRO A 106 -6.54 10.27 4.86
CA PRO A 106 -7.64 9.62 4.15
C PRO A 106 -8.58 8.85 5.08
N VAL A 107 -9.81 8.62 4.61
CA VAL A 107 -10.73 7.66 5.24
C VAL A 107 -10.10 6.28 5.18
N GLU A 108 -10.10 5.58 6.31
CA GLU A 108 -9.47 4.26 6.42
C GLU A 108 -10.53 3.14 6.50
N GLY A 109 -11.80 3.48 6.75
CA GLY A 109 -12.87 2.50 6.83
C GLY A 109 -14.16 3.02 7.47
N LYS A 110 -15.03 2.08 7.85
CA LYS A 110 -16.32 2.32 8.48
C LYS A 110 -16.55 1.36 9.64
N LEU A 111 -17.06 1.87 10.75
CA LEU A 111 -17.47 1.11 11.92
C LEU A 111 -18.99 1.33 12.12
N GLY A 112 -19.78 0.32 11.84
CA GLY A 112 -21.24 0.49 11.80
C GLY A 112 -21.64 1.60 10.83
N ASN A 113 -22.23 2.68 11.33
CA ASN A 113 -22.66 3.83 10.52
C ASN A 113 -21.64 4.99 10.48
N LEU A 114 -20.50 4.86 11.16
CA LEU A 114 -19.50 5.92 11.26
C LEU A 114 -18.28 5.60 10.40
N TYR A 115 -17.87 6.54 9.59
CA TYR A 115 -16.57 6.52 8.92
C TYR A 115 -15.48 6.91 9.90
N PHE A 116 -14.25 6.49 9.65
CA PHE A 116 -13.12 6.93 10.45
C PHE A 116 -11.91 7.34 9.62
N THR A 117 -11.18 8.28 10.17
CA THR A 117 -9.89 8.78 9.67
C THR A 117 -9.00 9.10 10.84
N ARG A 118 -7.74 9.37 10.59
CA ARG A 118 -6.77 9.80 11.60
C ARG A 118 -6.26 11.20 11.33
N ALA A 119 -5.83 11.88 12.38
CA ALA A 119 -5.04 13.10 12.25
C ALA A 119 -3.58 12.75 12.03
N ASN A 120 -2.92 13.47 11.13
CA ASN A 120 -1.48 13.34 10.94
C ASN A 120 -0.74 13.84 12.19
N ASN A 121 0.25 13.07 12.64
CA ASN A 121 1.19 13.42 13.71
C ASN A 121 0.62 13.53 15.15
N THR A 122 -0.66 13.33 15.39
CA THR A 122 -1.25 13.48 16.73
C THR A 122 -1.73 12.18 17.36
N GLY A 123 -1.84 11.11 16.59
CA GLY A 123 -2.42 9.85 17.06
C GLY A 123 -3.93 9.91 17.34
N ASP A 124 -4.62 10.95 16.88
CA ASP A 124 -6.07 11.07 17.07
C ASP A 124 -6.80 10.34 15.95
N ILE A 125 -7.83 9.55 16.30
CA ILE A 125 -8.74 8.89 15.38
C ILE A 125 -10.09 9.58 15.50
N TYR A 126 -10.63 10.05 14.38
CA TYR A 126 -11.93 10.70 14.30
C TYR A 126 -12.97 9.78 13.68
N LEU A 127 -14.07 9.56 14.40
CA LEU A 127 -15.26 8.89 13.87
C LEU A 127 -16.28 9.96 13.51
N PHE A 128 -16.83 9.90 12.31
CA PHE A 128 -17.75 10.91 11.78
C PHE A 128 -18.89 10.28 10.97
N ASP A 129 -20.01 10.96 10.93
CA ASP A 129 -21.19 10.57 10.17
C ASP A 129 -21.08 10.93 8.67
N ASP A 130 -22.08 10.58 7.90
CA ASP A 130 -22.17 10.85 6.46
C ASP A 130 -22.34 12.35 6.12
N LYS A 131 -22.58 13.22 7.13
CA LYS A 131 -22.62 14.67 6.99
C LYS A 131 -21.28 15.33 7.31
N GLY A 132 -20.32 14.54 7.84
CA GLY A 132 -19.00 15.01 8.27
C GLY A 132 -18.93 15.47 9.71
N LEU A 133 -19.98 15.28 10.52
CA LEU A 133 -19.94 15.60 11.94
C LEU A 133 -19.08 14.57 12.68
N ILE A 134 -17.99 15.03 13.31
CA ILE A 134 -17.16 14.20 14.18
C ILE A 134 -17.93 13.96 15.49
N THR A 135 -18.32 12.69 15.67
CA THR A 135 -19.11 12.24 16.82
C THR A 135 -18.26 11.66 17.93
N LYS A 136 -17.06 11.16 17.59
CA LYS A 136 -16.14 10.55 18.56
C LYS A 136 -14.67 10.84 18.18
N GLU A 137 -13.86 11.10 19.18
CA GLU A 137 -12.42 11.25 19.10
C GLU A 137 -11.77 10.20 20.00
N LEU A 138 -10.90 9.36 19.42
CA LEU A 138 -10.11 8.39 20.14
C LEU A 138 -8.65 8.81 20.07
N LYS A 139 -7.94 8.69 21.19
CA LYS A 139 -6.52 9.06 21.27
C LYS A 139 -5.67 7.81 21.40
N ILE A 140 -4.67 7.70 20.52
CA ILE A 140 -3.61 6.69 20.62
C ILE A 140 -2.28 7.39 20.91
N LYS A 141 -1.35 6.67 21.54
CA LYS A 141 -0.07 7.24 22.00
C LYS A 141 1.07 7.06 21.00
N TYR A 142 0.75 6.76 19.74
CA TYR A 142 1.71 6.45 18.70
C TYR A 142 1.18 6.93 17.34
N GLN A 143 2.01 6.88 16.33
CA GLN A 143 1.61 7.20 14.96
C GLN A 143 0.97 5.98 14.31
N ALA A 144 -0.32 6.05 13.95
CA ALA A 144 -0.92 5.08 13.06
C ALA A 144 -0.43 5.32 11.62
N LEU A 145 0.05 4.28 10.97
CA LEU A 145 0.52 4.32 9.59
C LEU A 145 -0.56 3.81 8.62
N GLU A 146 -1.30 2.79 9.05
CA GLU A 146 -2.46 2.25 8.33
C GLU A 146 -3.49 1.75 9.34
N MET A 147 -4.78 1.85 9.00
CA MET A 147 -5.86 1.30 9.81
C MET A 147 -6.85 0.54 8.91
N LEU A 148 -7.54 -0.43 9.51
CA LEU A 148 -8.49 -1.28 8.81
C LEU A 148 -9.65 -1.63 9.76
N ALA A 149 -10.90 -1.37 9.33
CA ALA A 149 -12.08 -1.83 10.06
C ALA A 149 -12.17 -3.36 10.02
N LEU A 150 -12.32 -3.99 11.18
CA LEU A 150 -12.52 -5.44 11.28
C LEU A 150 -14.01 -5.77 11.41
N ASP A 151 -14.70 -5.07 12.30
CA ASP A 151 -16.14 -5.14 12.51
C ASP A 151 -16.67 -3.78 12.98
N ASP A 152 -17.86 -3.72 13.60
CA ASP A 152 -18.51 -2.48 14.03
C ASP A 152 -17.74 -1.71 15.14
N HIS A 153 -16.73 -2.31 15.77
CA HIS A 153 -16.02 -1.69 16.89
C HIS A 153 -14.54 -2.05 17.02
N HIS A 154 -14.02 -2.96 16.19
CA HIS A 154 -12.59 -3.28 16.18
C HIS A 154 -11.88 -2.66 14.97
N ILE A 155 -10.76 -2.05 15.23
CA ILE A 155 -9.83 -1.51 14.21
C ILE A 155 -8.50 -2.24 14.34
N ALA A 156 -8.01 -2.83 13.26
CA ALA A 156 -6.60 -3.21 13.16
C ALA A 156 -5.78 -1.96 12.83
N ILE A 157 -4.66 -1.78 13.52
CA ILE A 157 -3.77 -0.64 13.35
C ILE A 157 -2.36 -1.16 13.11
N PHE A 158 -1.78 -0.79 11.98
CA PHE A 158 -0.36 -0.80 11.80
C PHE A 158 0.17 0.56 12.26
N GLY A 159 1.03 0.58 13.26
CA GLY A 159 1.53 1.79 13.88
C GLY A 159 3.00 1.71 14.25
N GLY A 160 3.53 2.84 14.68
CA GLY A 160 4.92 2.93 15.10
C GLY A 160 5.18 3.99 16.14
N THR A 161 6.21 3.78 16.94
CA THR A 161 6.76 4.75 17.89
C THR A 161 8.22 4.98 17.58
N SER A 162 8.62 6.24 17.58
CA SER A 162 10.03 6.62 17.50
C SER A 162 10.66 6.60 18.89
N TRP A 163 11.71 5.84 19.09
CA TRP A 163 12.51 5.83 20.31
C TRP A 163 13.98 6.08 19.97
N THR A 164 14.45 7.25 20.29
CA THR A 164 15.86 7.70 20.16
C THR A 164 16.52 7.37 18.81
N SER A 165 17.00 6.15 18.60
CA SER A 165 17.65 5.69 17.37
C SER A 165 16.98 4.48 16.72
N LYS A 166 15.81 4.06 17.24
CA LYS A 166 15.06 2.90 16.73
C LYS A 166 13.60 3.24 16.58
N TRP A 167 13.00 2.80 15.48
CA TRP A 167 11.56 2.80 15.29
C TRP A 167 11.03 1.42 15.68
N ARG A 168 10.03 1.41 16.55
CA ARG A 168 9.24 0.22 16.81
C ARG A 168 8.00 0.28 15.96
N HIS A 169 7.83 -0.68 15.08
CA HIS A 169 6.63 -0.89 14.28
C HIS A 169 5.84 -2.06 14.85
N PHE A 170 4.53 -1.98 14.87
CA PHE A 170 3.70 -3.05 15.40
C PHE A 170 2.32 -3.07 14.73
N VAL A 171 1.65 -4.22 14.84
CA VAL A 171 0.24 -4.37 14.50
C VAL A 171 -0.53 -4.64 15.78
N SER A 172 -1.64 -3.92 15.95
CA SER A 172 -2.52 -4.06 17.09
C SER A 172 -4.00 -4.12 16.65
N ILE A 173 -4.86 -4.56 17.56
CA ILE A 173 -6.31 -4.43 17.47
C ILE A 173 -6.77 -3.51 18.60
N LEU A 174 -7.48 -2.44 18.24
CA LEU A 174 -8.13 -1.50 19.14
C LEU A 174 -9.64 -1.78 19.18
N ASP A 175 -10.17 -2.08 20.36
CA ASP A 175 -11.62 -2.05 20.61
C ASP A 175 -12.05 -0.61 20.90
N THR A 176 -12.80 -0.03 19.98
CA THR A 176 -13.24 1.36 20.07
C THR A 176 -14.33 1.60 21.11
N LYS A 177 -15.00 0.56 21.61
CA LYS A 177 -16.00 0.68 22.71
C LYS A 177 -15.32 0.79 24.06
N THR A 178 -14.35 -0.08 24.30
CA THR A 178 -13.66 -0.15 25.61
C THR A 178 -12.38 0.68 25.65
N GLY A 179 -11.82 1.05 24.50
CA GLY A 179 -10.50 1.68 24.37
C GLY A 179 -9.33 0.73 24.65
N LYS A 180 -9.60 -0.57 24.83
CA LYS A 180 -8.53 -1.57 25.04
C LYS A 180 -7.84 -1.88 23.72
N GLU A 181 -6.52 -2.03 23.79
CA GLU A 181 -5.68 -2.34 22.65
C GLU A 181 -4.83 -3.57 22.95
N LYS A 182 -4.70 -4.46 21.97
CA LYS A 182 -3.88 -5.66 22.02
C LYS A 182 -2.85 -5.65 20.89
N ILE A 183 -1.57 -5.61 21.23
CA ILE A 183 -0.48 -5.75 20.27
C ILE A 183 -0.38 -7.22 19.86
N LEU A 184 -0.31 -7.49 18.55
CA LEU A 184 -0.25 -8.83 17.96
C LEU A 184 1.18 -9.24 17.60
N CYS A 185 1.92 -8.32 17.00
CA CYS A 185 3.30 -8.51 16.57
C CYS A 185 4.01 -7.17 16.47
N ASP A 186 5.33 -7.19 16.55
CA ASP A 186 6.16 -6.01 16.42
C ASP A 186 7.50 -6.32 15.75
N SER A 187 8.15 -5.28 15.29
CA SER A 187 9.51 -5.28 14.76
C SER A 187 10.21 -3.98 15.09
N PHE A 188 11.54 -4.00 15.02
CA PHE A 188 12.35 -2.81 15.23
C PHE A 188 13.13 -2.50 13.95
N GLU A 189 13.04 -1.26 13.52
CA GLU A 189 13.84 -0.69 12.45
C GLU A 189 14.95 0.17 13.08
N ASN A 190 16.18 -0.02 12.65
CA ASN A 190 17.24 0.91 13.00
C ASN A 190 16.98 2.23 12.26
N ALA A 191 16.84 3.32 13.03
CA ALA A 191 16.75 4.63 12.38
C ALA A 191 18.00 4.84 11.53
N ASN A 192 17.79 5.40 10.35
CA ASN A 192 18.83 5.65 9.32
C ASN A 192 19.86 6.72 9.76
N THR A 193 20.23 6.71 11.05
CA THR A 193 21.16 7.67 11.66
C THR A 193 22.61 7.44 11.21
N ASP A 194 22.89 6.36 10.48
CA ASP A 194 24.25 5.91 10.25
C ASP A 194 24.87 6.34 8.90
N ILE A 195 24.08 7.00 8.04
CA ILE A 195 24.61 7.49 6.73
C ILE A 195 25.76 8.45 6.93
N LYS A 196 25.64 9.36 7.91
CA LYS A 196 26.70 10.34 8.21
C LYS A 196 27.94 9.70 8.82
N SER A 197 27.77 8.66 9.62
CA SER A 197 28.88 7.93 10.24
C SER A 197 29.59 6.99 9.26
N LYS A 198 28.84 6.33 8.37
CA LYS A 198 29.39 5.47 7.31
C LYS A 198 30.02 6.28 6.16
N GLY A 199 29.52 7.47 5.88
CA GLY A 199 29.97 8.32 4.77
C GLY A 199 29.59 7.81 3.37
N TYR A 200 28.73 6.78 3.30
CA TYR A 200 28.17 6.22 2.06
C TYR A 200 26.76 5.70 2.29
N TYR A 201 26.03 5.44 1.20
CA TYR A 201 24.66 4.97 1.21
C TYR A 201 24.47 3.85 0.18
N ILE A 202 23.91 2.71 0.62
CA ILE A 202 23.54 1.62 -0.28
C ILE A 202 22.01 1.56 -0.33
N TYR A 203 21.45 1.81 -1.51
CA TYR A 203 20.01 1.92 -1.75
C TYR A 203 19.25 0.66 -1.32
N THR A 204 19.73 -0.51 -1.74
CA THR A 204 19.09 -1.79 -1.47
C THR A 204 19.12 -2.18 0.01
N GLU A 205 20.22 -1.89 0.73
CA GLU A 205 20.30 -2.12 2.19
C GLU A 205 19.27 -1.28 2.95
N ASN A 206 19.18 0.01 2.62
CA ASN A 206 18.24 0.92 3.28
C ASN A 206 16.81 0.55 2.99
N ARG A 207 16.50 0.21 1.73
CA ARG A 207 15.16 -0.24 1.35
C ARG A 207 14.76 -1.52 2.06
N ARG A 208 15.66 -2.49 2.18
CA ARG A 208 15.44 -3.70 2.96
C ARG A 208 15.18 -3.39 4.43
N ASP A 209 15.93 -2.46 5.02
CA ASP A 209 15.74 -2.07 6.41
C ASP A 209 14.41 -1.36 6.64
N GLU A 210 13.98 -0.51 5.73
CA GLU A 210 12.64 0.09 5.72
C GLU A 210 11.55 -1.00 5.66
N MET A 211 11.72 -2.01 4.80
CA MET A 211 10.75 -3.11 4.66
C MET A 211 10.58 -3.94 5.93
N LYS A 212 11.59 -4.03 6.82
CA LYS A 212 11.45 -4.70 8.12
C LYS A 212 10.36 -4.07 8.99
N GLY A 213 10.16 -2.77 8.86
CA GLY A 213 9.12 -2.02 9.54
C GLY A 213 7.74 -2.05 8.86
N HIS A 214 7.65 -2.52 7.61
CA HIS A 214 6.43 -2.41 6.80
C HIS A 214 5.51 -3.62 6.97
N TRP A 215 4.75 -3.64 8.05
CA TRP A 215 3.69 -4.62 8.24
C TRP A 215 2.53 -4.38 7.27
N GLN A 216 2.00 -5.47 6.71
CA GLN A 216 0.83 -5.45 5.85
C GLN A 216 -0.35 -6.07 6.60
N ILE A 217 -1.49 -5.38 6.56
CA ILE A 217 -2.75 -5.84 7.17
C ILE A 217 -3.84 -5.97 6.12
N ALA A 218 -4.63 -7.03 6.23
CA ALA A 218 -5.80 -7.25 5.37
C ALA A 218 -6.90 -7.95 6.16
N LYS A 219 -8.16 -7.62 5.86
CA LYS A 219 -9.33 -8.33 6.37
C LYS A 219 -9.79 -9.33 5.31
N VAL A 220 -9.87 -10.60 5.69
CA VAL A 220 -10.44 -11.67 4.87
C VAL A 220 -11.50 -12.37 5.71
N ASN A 221 -12.76 -12.18 5.33
CA ASN A 221 -13.93 -12.62 6.10
C ASN A 221 -13.90 -12.13 7.57
N ASP A 222 -13.95 -13.05 8.52
CA ASP A 222 -13.89 -12.83 9.97
C ASP A 222 -12.45 -12.87 10.53
N ARG A 223 -11.45 -12.68 9.69
CA ARG A 223 -10.03 -12.82 10.05
C ARG A 223 -9.21 -11.59 9.68
N LEU A 224 -8.28 -11.26 10.57
CA LEU A 224 -7.20 -10.33 10.30
C LEU A 224 -5.96 -11.11 9.83
N ILE A 225 -5.48 -10.77 8.66
CA ILE A 225 -4.24 -11.29 8.09
C ILE A 225 -3.15 -10.24 8.28
N VAL A 226 -2.03 -10.69 8.84
CA VAL A 226 -0.86 -9.86 9.10
C VAL A 226 0.36 -10.52 8.47
N SER A 227 1.09 -9.79 7.66
CA SER A 227 2.32 -10.28 7.01
C SER A 227 3.42 -9.23 7.06
N ASN A 228 4.67 -9.70 7.04
CA ASN A 228 5.83 -8.84 6.95
C ASN A 228 6.68 -9.26 5.75
N PRO A 229 7.09 -8.31 4.89
CA PRO A 229 7.86 -8.61 3.68
C PRO A 229 9.15 -9.41 3.92
N ILE A 230 9.82 -9.15 5.03
CA ILE A 230 11.16 -9.71 5.28
C ILE A 230 11.13 -11.10 5.89
N ASP A 231 10.15 -11.42 6.75
CA ASP A 231 10.08 -12.74 7.39
C ASP A 231 9.32 -13.78 6.55
N GLY A 232 8.55 -13.33 5.55
CA GLY A 232 7.77 -14.19 4.68
C GLY A 232 6.70 -15.01 5.39
N LEU A 233 6.20 -14.53 6.54
CA LEU A 233 5.16 -15.19 7.31
C LEU A 233 3.81 -14.51 7.12
N VAL A 234 2.79 -15.32 6.91
CA VAL A 234 1.37 -14.92 6.92
C VAL A 234 0.77 -15.40 8.23
N ARG A 235 0.37 -14.47 9.07
CA ARG A 235 -0.24 -14.70 10.36
C ARG A 235 -1.73 -14.40 10.31
N THR A 236 -2.55 -15.30 10.80
CA THR A 236 -4.01 -15.14 10.84
C THR A 236 -4.46 -15.00 12.28
N TYR A 237 -5.28 -13.98 12.54
CA TYR A 237 -5.86 -13.72 13.86
C TYR A 237 -7.38 -13.61 13.75
N ASP A 238 -8.09 -13.93 14.86
CA ASP A 238 -9.47 -13.48 15.05
C ASP A 238 -9.51 -11.99 15.43
N PHE A 239 -10.70 -11.39 15.48
CA PHE A 239 -10.85 -9.98 15.83
C PHE A 239 -10.63 -9.67 17.32
N SER A 240 -10.54 -10.70 18.18
CA SER A 240 -10.08 -10.57 19.57
C SER A 240 -8.54 -10.64 19.68
N GLY A 241 -7.84 -10.81 18.56
CA GLY A 241 -6.39 -10.88 18.48
C GLY A 241 -5.80 -12.20 18.95
N ASN A 242 -6.55 -13.31 18.90
CA ASN A 242 -5.99 -14.62 19.10
C ASN A 242 -5.43 -15.16 17.79
N LYS A 243 -4.18 -15.65 17.84
CA LYS A 243 -3.52 -16.22 16.66
C LYS A 243 -4.17 -17.56 16.30
N ILE A 244 -4.71 -17.65 15.07
CA ILE A 244 -5.35 -18.86 14.53
C ILE A 244 -4.30 -19.72 13.81
N SER A 245 -3.46 -19.09 12.99
CA SER A 245 -2.43 -19.81 12.23
C SER A 245 -1.24 -18.91 11.89
N GLU A 246 -0.15 -19.56 11.53
CA GLU A 246 1.03 -18.94 10.96
C GLU A 246 1.58 -19.85 9.88
N LYS A 247 1.78 -19.34 8.68
CA LYS A 247 2.27 -20.05 7.53
C LYS A 247 3.40 -19.28 6.88
N ARG A 248 4.43 -19.96 6.41
CA ARG A 248 5.46 -19.38 5.56
C ARG A 248 4.97 -19.37 4.12
N LEU A 249 5.27 -18.28 3.41
CA LEU A 249 5.07 -18.20 1.97
C LEU A 249 5.86 -19.32 1.28
N ASP A 250 5.26 -19.94 0.27
CA ASP A 250 5.74 -21.13 -0.43
C ASP A 250 6.58 -20.80 -1.68
N TRP A 251 6.82 -19.53 -1.95
CA TRP A 251 7.84 -19.07 -2.90
C TRP A 251 9.05 -18.49 -2.18
N GLY A 252 10.14 -18.29 -2.90
CA GLY A 252 11.38 -17.74 -2.34
C GLY A 252 11.36 -16.22 -2.21
N PRO A 253 12.24 -15.65 -1.38
CA PRO A 253 12.46 -14.21 -1.37
C PRO A 253 13.17 -13.74 -2.63
N GLN A 254 12.96 -12.50 -3.01
CA GLN A 254 13.72 -11.85 -4.07
C GLN A 254 15.18 -11.66 -3.62
N ASN A 255 16.12 -12.19 -4.38
CA ASN A 255 17.53 -11.97 -4.17
C ASN A 255 18.09 -11.16 -5.32
N LEU A 256 18.86 -10.12 -4.98
CA LEU A 256 19.57 -9.30 -5.97
C LEU A 256 21.06 -9.63 -5.94
N SER A 257 21.63 -9.86 -7.12
CA SER A 257 23.08 -10.00 -7.31
C SER A 257 23.79 -8.67 -7.03
N VAL A 258 25.09 -8.67 -6.98
CA VAL A 258 25.90 -7.44 -6.85
C VAL A 258 25.67 -6.50 -8.04
N GLU A 259 25.59 -7.05 -9.25
CA GLU A 259 25.39 -6.31 -10.50
C GLU A 259 24.01 -5.63 -10.51
N GLU A 260 22.96 -6.34 -10.12
CA GLU A 260 21.59 -5.79 -10.04
C GLU A 260 21.49 -4.69 -8.99
N GLN A 261 22.12 -4.85 -7.83
CA GLN A 261 22.17 -3.81 -6.80
C GLN A 261 22.88 -2.53 -7.31
N ILE A 262 24.01 -2.69 -8.01
CA ILE A 262 24.75 -1.57 -8.59
C ILE A 262 23.92 -0.88 -9.67
N ALA A 263 23.20 -1.64 -10.51
CA ALA A 263 22.31 -1.09 -11.52
C ALA A 263 21.21 -0.23 -10.90
N LEU A 264 20.47 -0.76 -9.91
CA LEU A 264 19.44 -0.02 -9.18
C LEU A 264 19.98 1.23 -8.48
N GLN A 265 21.19 1.16 -7.92
CA GLN A 265 21.82 2.32 -7.28
C GLN A 265 22.18 3.39 -8.30
N ASN A 266 22.70 2.99 -9.47
CA ASN A 266 23.02 3.92 -10.55
C ASN A 266 21.77 4.59 -11.14
N ASP A 267 20.68 3.84 -11.31
CA ASP A 267 19.39 4.39 -11.73
C ASP A 267 18.88 5.43 -10.70
N ARG A 268 19.02 5.13 -9.41
CA ARG A 268 18.66 6.09 -8.36
C ARG A 268 19.52 7.34 -8.38
N ILE A 269 20.82 7.20 -8.59
CA ILE A 269 21.76 8.33 -8.76
C ILE A 269 21.34 9.17 -9.97
N GLN A 270 21.05 8.52 -11.10
CA GLN A 270 20.63 9.22 -12.32
C GLN A 270 19.35 10.01 -12.10
N ASN A 271 18.32 9.37 -11.52
CA ASN A 271 17.05 10.04 -11.18
C ASN A 271 17.26 11.28 -10.31
N LEU A 272 18.12 11.20 -9.28
CA LEU A 272 18.44 12.34 -8.42
C LEU A 272 19.18 13.45 -9.18
N LYS A 273 20.07 13.09 -10.12
CA LYS A 273 20.77 14.05 -10.98
C LYS A 273 19.81 14.76 -11.94
N ASP A 274 18.85 14.02 -12.48
CA ASP A 274 17.82 14.55 -13.39
C ASP A 274 16.82 15.47 -12.65
N GLU A 275 16.54 15.19 -11.37
CA GLU A 275 15.74 16.06 -10.51
C GLU A 275 16.46 17.33 -10.08
N LEU A 276 17.79 17.30 -9.98
CA LEU A 276 18.60 18.38 -9.39
C LEU A 276 18.39 19.75 -10.03
N PRO A 277 18.23 19.92 -11.38
CA PRO A 277 17.96 21.20 -12.01
C PRO A 277 16.62 21.83 -11.59
N ASN A 278 15.68 21.00 -11.12
CA ASN A 278 14.34 21.42 -10.71
C ASN A 278 14.27 21.79 -9.21
N VAL A 279 15.34 21.57 -8.44
CA VAL A 279 15.42 21.91 -7.02
C VAL A 279 15.72 23.39 -6.86
N THR A 280 14.69 24.20 -6.65
CA THR A 280 14.80 25.67 -6.51
C THR A 280 15.07 26.14 -5.08
N ASP A 281 14.86 25.28 -4.05
CA ASP A 281 15.13 25.64 -2.65
C ASP A 281 16.62 25.49 -2.33
N GLU A 282 17.30 26.63 -2.10
CA GLU A 282 18.72 26.69 -1.80
C GLU A 282 19.12 25.92 -0.52
N ARG A 283 18.19 25.65 0.39
CA ARG A 283 18.41 24.86 1.62
C ARG A 283 18.40 23.36 1.34
N ILE A 284 17.74 22.93 0.28
CA ILE A 284 17.57 21.52 -0.11
C ILE A 284 18.68 21.09 -1.08
N LEU A 285 19.09 21.99 -1.98
CA LEU A 285 20.08 21.71 -3.00
C LEU A 285 21.41 21.10 -2.49
N PRO A 286 22.02 21.60 -1.39
CA PRO A 286 23.23 20.96 -0.84
C PRO A 286 22.98 19.54 -0.34
N LYS A 287 21.80 19.27 0.24
CA LYS A 287 21.42 17.93 0.73
C LYS A 287 21.26 16.92 -0.40
N TYR A 288 20.71 17.37 -1.56
CA TYR A 288 20.62 16.52 -2.75
C TYR A 288 21.99 16.15 -3.28
N LYS A 289 22.91 17.14 -3.39
CA LYS A 289 24.29 16.90 -3.84
C LYS A 289 25.04 15.95 -2.89
N GLU A 290 24.88 16.15 -1.59
CA GLU A 290 25.46 15.28 -0.57
C GLU A 290 24.93 13.86 -0.68
N LEU A 291 23.61 13.68 -0.86
CA LEU A 291 22.96 12.39 -1.02
C LEU A 291 23.46 11.65 -2.27
N ILE A 292 23.56 12.33 -3.41
CA ILE A 292 24.15 11.78 -4.65
C ILE A 292 25.56 11.27 -4.37
N SER A 293 26.40 12.08 -3.72
CA SER A 293 27.77 11.69 -3.37
C SER A 293 27.82 10.44 -2.47
N TYR A 294 26.91 10.31 -1.52
CA TYR A 294 26.83 9.13 -0.67
C TYR A 294 26.44 7.87 -1.44
N TYR A 295 25.49 7.97 -2.39
CA TYR A 295 25.13 6.86 -3.27
C TYR A 295 26.31 6.47 -4.19
N GLU A 296 27.01 7.43 -4.80
CA GLU A 296 28.17 7.14 -5.66
C GLU A 296 29.27 6.40 -4.89
N LYS A 297 29.55 6.80 -3.64
CA LYS A 297 30.48 6.09 -2.76
C LYS A 297 29.96 4.70 -2.38
N GLY A 298 28.66 4.53 -2.24
CA GLY A 298 28.02 3.27 -1.88
C GLY A 298 28.32 2.14 -2.87
N ASN A 299 28.44 2.43 -4.18
CA ASN A 299 28.74 1.42 -5.20
C ASN A 299 29.99 0.58 -4.88
N GLN A 300 30.99 1.18 -4.25
CA GLN A 300 32.24 0.49 -3.88
C GLN A 300 32.07 -0.48 -2.69
N HIS A 301 30.98 -0.36 -1.97
CA HIS A 301 30.67 -1.14 -0.77
C HIS A 301 29.68 -2.28 -1.04
N ILE A 302 29.04 -2.34 -2.20
CA ILE A 302 28.21 -3.47 -2.61
C ILE A 302 29.12 -4.64 -3.00
N LYS A 303 29.20 -5.67 -2.17
CA LYS A 303 30.13 -6.80 -2.34
C LYS A 303 29.45 -8.16 -2.39
N GLU A 304 28.24 -8.26 -1.88
CA GLU A 304 27.51 -9.52 -1.74
C GLU A 304 26.07 -9.39 -2.22
N PRO A 305 25.45 -10.47 -2.69
CA PRO A 305 24.03 -10.51 -2.97
C PRO A 305 23.19 -10.13 -1.73
N ILE A 306 22.02 -9.52 -1.94
CA ILE A 306 21.12 -9.13 -0.86
C ILE A 306 19.75 -9.77 -1.05
N ASN A 307 19.16 -10.21 0.07
CA ASN A 307 17.77 -10.67 0.12
C ASN A 307 16.85 -9.48 0.41
N MET A 308 15.96 -9.15 -0.54
CA MET A 308 15.00 -8.03 -0.47
C MET A 308 13.67 -8.40 0.17
N GLY A 309 13.48 -9.67 0.55
CA GLY A 309 12.21 -10.16 1.12
C GLY A 309 11.34 -10.87 0.10
N TRP A 310 10.13 -11.26 0.52
CA TRP A 310 9.20 -12.08 -0.26
C TRP A 310 8.24 -11.26 -1.13
N PHE A 311 7.94 -10.03 -0.73
CA PHE A 311 7.00 -9.12 -1.41
C PHE A 311 7.24 -7.69 -0.95
N THR A 312 6.70 -6.72 -1.67
CA THR A 312 6.73 -5.30 -1.27
C THR A 312 5.37 -4.81 -0.77
N MET A 313 4.30 -5.41 -1.26
CA MET A 313 2.94 -4.98 -0.95
C MET A 313 1.99 -6.17 -0.97
N ALA A 314 0.99 -6.14 -0.08
CA ALA A 314 -0.10 -7.09 -0.07
C ALA A 314 -1.45 -6.37 -0.18
N ILE A 315 -2.32 -6.83 -1.07
CA ILE A 315 -3.67 -6.31 -1.28
C ILE A 315 -4.66 -7.47 -1.08
N LYS A 316 -5.79 -7.23 -0.40
CA LYS A 316 -6.89 -8.20 -0.39
C LYS A 316 -7.33 -8.45 -1.83
N GLY A 317 -7.37 -9.71 -2.24
CA GLY A 317 -7.89 -10.17 -3.52
C GLY A 317 -9.39 -10.43 -3.47
N ASN A 318 -9.92 -10.97 -4.57
CA ASN A 318 -11.26 -11.53 -4.59
C ASN A 318 -11.29 -12.88 -3.85
N ASP A 319 -12.48 -13.30 -3.47
CA ASP A 319 -12.69 -14.47 -2.63
C ASP A 319 -11.84 -14.38 -1.35
N ASP A 320 -11.26 -15.44 -0.89
CA ASP A 320 -10.43 -15.48 0.32
C ASP A 320 -8.93 -15.36 0.02
N ASN A 321 -8.57 -14.57 -0.99
CA ASN A 321 -7.20 -14.46 -1.45
C ASN A 321 -6.53 -13.15 -1.04
N ILE A 322 -5.21 -13.20 -0.97
CA ILE A 322 -4.34 -12.01 -0.87
C ILE A 322 -3.40 -12.01 -2.08
N LEU A 323 -3.23 -10.85 -2.68
CA LEU A 323 -2.32 -10.60 -3.77
C LEU A 323 -1.02 -10.03 -3.20
N PHE A 324 0.07 -10.79 -3.29
CA PHE A 324 1.39 -10.37 -2.86
C PHE A 324 2.21 -9.91 -4.07
N PHE A 325 2.48 -8.64 -4.14
CA PHE A 325 3.26 -8.04 -5.22
C PHE A 325 4.75 -8.10 -4.89
N GLY A 326 5.54 -8.52 -5.86
CA GLY A 326 7.00 -8.41 -5.83
C GLY A 326 7.47 -6.95 -5.92
N ASP A 327 8.72 -6.73 -6.26
CA ASP A 327 9.23 -5.37 -6.40
C ASP A 327 8.60 -4.69 -7.62
N ALA A 328 7.80 -3.65 -7.37
CA ALA A 328 7.14 -2.86 -8.41
C ALA A 328 8.10 -1.95 -9.21
N GLU A 329 9.38 -1.88 -8.83
CA GLU A 329 10.38 -1.06 -9.52
C GLU A 329 11.01 -1.75 -10.74
N GLU A 330 10.79 -3.04 -10.95
CA GLU A 330 11.02 -3.63 -12.28
C GLU A 330 9.98 -3.07 -13.23
N ALA A 331 10.38 -2.06 -13.98
CA ALA A 331 9.56 -1.36 -14.95
C ALA A 331 8.74 -2.33 -15.80
N GLY A 332 7.42 -2.35 -15.60
CA GLY A 332 6.46 -3.08 -16.41
C GLY A 332 6.01 -4.44 -15.88
N LYS A 333 6.54 -4.98 -14.78
CA LYS A 333 6.10 -6.26 -14.22
C LYS A 333 5.24 -6.05 -12.97
N ASN A 334 3.93 -5.83 -13.15
CA ASN A 334 2.95 -5.88 -12.08
C ASN A 334 2.60 -7.34 -11.71
N THR A 335 3.61 -8.20 -11.53
CA THR A 335 3.40 -9.60 -11.17
C THR A 335 3.14 -9.73 -9.68
N PHE A 336 2.26 -10.64 -9.33
CA PHE A 336 1.90 -10.94 -7.95
C PHE A 336 1.56 -12.41 -7.78
N HIS A 337 1.84 -12.94 -6.59
CA HIS A 337 1.35 -14.24 -6.17
C HIS A 337 -0.04 -14.12 -5.59
N VAL A 338 -0.96 -14.98 -6.03
CA VAL A 338 -2.30 -15.12 -5.45
C VAL A 338 -2.22 -16.15 -4.33
N TYR A 339 -2.31 -15.70 -3.09
CA TYR A 339 -2.25 -16.55 -1.91
C TYR A 339 -3.66 -16.83 -1.38
N SER A 340 -4.05 -18.09 -1.32
CA SER A 340 -5.30 -18.52 -0.71
C SER A 340 -5.14 -18.63 0.81
N VAL A 341 -5.86 -17.80 1.55
CA VAL A 341 -5.86 -17.84 3.02
C VAL A 341 -6.45 -19.16 3.53
N ALA A 342 -7.48 -19.68 2.86
CA ALA A 342 -8.13 -20.95 3.24
C ALA A 342 -7.18 -22.14 3.06
N LYS A 343 -6.42 -22.18 1.95
CA LYS A 343 -5.46 -23.26 1.67
C LYS A 343 -4.11 -23.06 2.37
N GLY A 344 -3.77 -21.81 2.72
CA GLY A 344 -2.50 -21.44 3.33
C GLY A 344 -1.31 -21.59 2.38
N GLN A 345 -1.51 -21.35 1.08
CA GLN A 345 -0.48 -21.48 0.03
C GLN A 345 -0.77 -20.58 -1.18
N SER A 346 0.23 -20.33 -2.01
CA SER A 346 0.07 -19.73 -3.33
C SER A 346 -0.73 -20.65 -4.25
N ILE A 347 -1.60 -20.08 -5.06
CA ILE A 347 -2.41 -20.82 -6.03
C ILE A 347 -2.09 -20.45 -7.49
N SER A 348 -1.50 -19.29 -7.71
CA SER A 348 -1.03 -18.86 -9.04
C SER A 348 -0.08 -17.67 -8.88
N GLU A 349 0.70 -17.44 -9.93
CA GLU A 349 1.38 -16.18 -10.20
C GLU A 349 0.63 -15.49 -11.35
N SER A 350 0.41 -14.18 -11.22
CA SER A 350 -0.44 -13.43 -12.15
C SER A 350 0.04 -12.00 -12.31
N SER A 351 -0.45 -11.32 -13.34
CA SER A 351 -0.29 -9.89 -13.54
C SER A 351 -1.59 -9.26 -14.02
N PHE A 352 -1.79 -7.95 -13.75
CA PHE A 352 -2.92 -7.21 -14.31
C PHE A 352 -2.51 -6.44 -15.55
N GLN A 353 -3.40 -6.44 -16.55
CA GLN A 353 -3.32 -5.54 -17.69
C GLN A 353 -4.67 -4.87 -17.95
N CYS A 354 -4.62 -3.66 -18.52
CA CYS A 354 -5.79 -2.92 -18.97
C CYS A 354 -5.40 -2.09 -20.19
N GLU A 355 -6.27 -2.07 -21.21
CA GLU A 355 -6.01 -1.29 -22.44
C GLU A 355 -6.28 0.19 -22.23
N ASP A 356 -7.35 0.53 -21.49
CA ASP A 356 -7.87 1.90 -21.38
C ASP A 356 -7.22 2.73 -20.26
N TYR A 357 -6.64 2.08 -19.25
CA TYR A 357 -6.15 2.77 -18.05
C TYR A 357 -4.72 2.37 -17.70
N ASP A 358 -3.94 3.35 -17.23
CA ASP A 358 -2.70 3.10 -16.51
C ASP A 358 -3.03 2.69 -15.08
N LEU A 359 -2.82 1.40 -14.77
CA LEU A 359 -3.20 0.82 -13.50
C LEU A 359 -2.26 1.28 -12.38
N ALA A 360 -2.79 2.07 -11.45
CA ALA A 360 -2.09 2.40 -10.21
C ALA A 360 -2.36 1.32 -9.16
N LEU A 361 -1.62 0.22 -9.24
CA LEU A 361 -1.74 -0.94 -8.35
C LEU A 361 -1.09 -0.64 -7.01
N THR A 362 -1.76 0.16 -6.19
CA THR A 362 -1.34 0.45 -4.82
C THR A 362 -2.49 0.14 -3.87
N LYS A 363 -2.19 -0.30 -2.66
CA LYS A 363 -3.15 -0.60 -1.59
C LYS A 363 -4.17 0.53 -1.33
N LYS A 364 -3.81 1.75 -1.71
CA LYS A 364 -4.61 2.95 -1.45
C LYS A 364 -5.46 3.39 -2.65
N ARG A 365 -5.30 2.75 -3.79
CA ARG A 365 -6.00 3.12 -5.04
C ARG A 365 -6.64 1.95 -5.76
N PHE A 366 -6.31 0.73 -5.38
CA PHE A 366 -6.80 -0.48 -6.00
C PHE A 366 -7.37 -1.40 -4.93
N VAL A 367 -8.63 -1.75 -5.06
CA VAL A 367 -9.38 -2.52 -4.07
C VAL A 367 -10.15 -3.63 -4.79
N CYS A 368 -10.09 -4.85 -4.24
CA CYS A 368 -10.91 -5.97 -4.69
C CYS A 368 -12.11 -6.10 -3.75
N HIS A 369 -13.32 -6.15 -4.31
CA HIS A 369 -14.55 -6.28 -3.54
C HIS A 369 -15.64 -6.97 -4.37
N ASN A 370 -16.23 -8.05 -3.82
CA ASN A 370 -17.36 -8.79 -4.41
C ASN A 370 -17.17 -9.18 -5.88
N GLY A 371 -16.00 -9.73 -6.23
CA GLY A 371 -15.70 -10.19 -7.60
C GLY A 371 -15.31 -9.07 -8.57
N PHE A 372 -15.28 -7.83 -8.12
CA PHE A 372 -14.86 -6.68 -8.91
C PHE A 372 -13.55 -6.09 -8.39
N TYR A 373 -12.88 -5.37 -9.28
CA TYR A 373 -11.72 -4.57 -8.95
C TYR A 373 -12.08 -3.08 -9.12
N TYR A 374 -11.75 -2.29 -8.12
CA TYR A 374 -12.03 -0.86 -8.11
C TYR A 374 -10.73 -0.09 -8.09
N GLY A 375 -10.66 1.01 -8.84
CA GLY A 375 -9.45 1.81 -8.86
C GLY A 375 -9.71 3.29 -9.10
N VAL A 376 -8.86 4.14 -8.52
CA VAL A 376 -8.70 5.52 -8.96
C VAL A 376 -7.58 5.53 -9.97
N GLN A 377 -7.92 5.48 -11.25
CA GLN A 377 -7.01 5.18 -12.35
C GLN A 377 -6.84 6.35 -13.30
N VAL A 378 -5.73 6.35 -14.02
CA VAL A 378 -5.41 7.32 -15.06
C VAL A 378 -5.88 6.77 -16.39
N LEU A 379 -6.76 7.50 -17.08
CA LEU A 379 -7.19 7.17 -18.43
C LEU A 379 -6.05 7.43 -19.42
N LYS A 380 -5.69 6.46 -20.24
CA LYS A 380 -4.67 6.61 -21.29
C LYS A 380 -5.16 7.55 -22.41
N ASN A 381 -4.21 8.22 -23.05
CA ASN A 381 -4.43 8.98 -24.29
C ASN A 381 -5.59 9.98 -24.22
N CYS A 382 -5.78 10.66 -23.07
CA CYS A 382 -6.80 11.68 -22.96
C CYS A 382 -6.20 13.09 -22.78
N ASP A 383 -6.87 14.08 -23.38
CA ASP A 383 -6.58 15.49 -23.13
C ASP A 383 -7.32 15.94 -21.85
N GLY A 384 -6.57 16.52 -20.90
CA GLY A 384 -7.16 17.07 -19.68
C GLY A 384 -6.99 16.18 -18.44
N ILE A 385 -8.05 16.09 -17.60
CA ILE A 385 -7.99 15.36 -16.33
C ILE A 385 -8.26 13.88 -16.54
N PRO A 386 -7.25 13.01 -16.46
CA PRO A 386 -7.39 11.62 -16.81
C PRO A 386 -7.86 10.72 -15.64
N LEU A 387 -8.09 11.27 -14.45
CA LEU A 387 -8.44 10.48 -13.27
C LEU A 387 -9.92 10.12 -13.22
N ARG A 388 -10.20 8.83 -12.99
CA ARG A 388 -11.55 8.31 -12.78
C ARG A 388 -11.58 7.28 -11.65
N LEU A 389 -12.71 7.19 -10.95
CA LEU A 389 -13.05 6.01 -10.17
C LEU A 389 -13.65 4.99 -11.15
N VAL A 390 -13.01 3.84 -11.27
CA VAL A 390 -13.37 2.80 -12.24
C VAL A 390 -13.64 1.51 -11.50
N ARG A 391 -14.65 0.75 -11.96
CA ARG A 391 -14.88 -0.64 -11.59
C ARG A 391 -14.51 -1.53 -12.76
N PHE A 392 -13.74 -2.58 -12.51
CA PHE A 392 -13.32 -3.53 -13.52
C PHE A 392 -13.87 -4.93 -13.26
N ARG A 393 -14.04 -5.69 -14.32
CA ARG A 393 -14.22 -7.15 -14.31
C ARG A 393 -12.94 -7.81 -14.82
N ALA A 394 -12.58 -8.94 -14.25
CA ALA A 394 -11.55 -9.81 -14.82
C ALA A 394 -12.13 -10.60 -16.01
N LYS A 395 -11.35 -10.75 -17.05
CA LYS A 395 -11.56 -11.69 -18.17
C LYS A 395 -10.50 -12.77 -18.14
#